data_e28d2d04221e4dfac15f73c119b20c5b
#
_entry.id   e28d2d04221e4dfac15f73c119b20c5b
#
_cell.length_a   1.000
_cell.length_b   1.000
_cell.length_c   1.000
_cell.angle_alpha   90.00
_cell.angle_beta   90.00
_cell.angle_gamma   90.00
#
_symmetry.space_group_name_H-M   'P 1'
#
loop_
_entity.id
_entity.type
_entity.pdbx_description
1 polymer ?
#
loop_
_entity_poly.entity_id
_entity_poly.type
_entity_poly.pdbx_seq_one_letter_code
_entity_poly.pdbx_strand_id
1 'polypeptide(L)'
;MRRGWGLVTIVSAAIAIALGAGVALPANSEAHRPARPQEAICRIVDAAAESNRLPTAFLTRVLWQESGFRTDVTSPAGAAGVAQFMPETAAKRGLADPYDPGPAIFEAARLLAELADRFGNLGLAAAAYNTGAGRLSKWLLAETTLPIETQLYVLAVTGRRAEEWRVSTANAPASVERGNCLNVTADLTKPVARARLMPAAPVRMAAWQIRLDEFLARAVRLKQQRPGTVPISSRNRSAEALCDRIRAMGAPCAVYDR
;
A
#
# COMPACT_ATOMS: atom_id res chain seq x y z
N MET A 1 83.72 -16.78 70.03
CA MET A 1 84.67 -17.25 69.01
C MET A 1 84.01 -18.36 68.19
N ARG A 2 84.17 -18.38 66.95
CA ARG A 2 83.87 -19.30 65.91
C ARG A 2 82.76 -18.83 64.91
N ARG A 3 83.28 -18.43 63.78
CA ARG A 3 82.61 -18.09 62.57
C ARG A 3 82.07 -19.32 61.85
N GLY A 4 80.86 -19.38 61.45
CA GLY A 4 80.27 -20.38 60.59
C GLY A 4 79.78 -19.75 59.28
N TRP A 5 80.41 -20.08 58.20
CA TRP A 5 80.07 -19.67 56.84
C TRP A 5 78.97 -20.63 56.37
N GLY A 6 77.82 -20.05 56.02
CA GLY A 6 76.73 -20.81 55.37
C GLY A 6 76.74 -20.52 53.86
N LEU A 7 76.78 -21.56 53.06
CA LEU A 7 76.73 -21.61 51.62
C LEU A 7 75.42 -21.01 51.09
N VAL A 8 75.57 -20.09 50.20
CA VAL A 8 74.46 -19.60 49.41
C VAL A 8 74.31 -20.47 48.15
N THR A 9 73.25 -21.27 48.12
CA THR A 9 72.86 -22.03 46.91
C THR A 9 71.99 -21.21 46.06
N ILE A 10 72.53 -20.84 44.90
CA ILE A 10 71.76 -20.12 43.84
C ILE A 10 70.86 -21.13 43.11
N VAL A 11 69.57 -21.06 43.39
CA VAL A 11 68.55 -21.80 42.60
C VAL A 11 68.22 -21.00 41.37
N SER A 12 68.71 -21.40 40.21
CA SER A 12 68.33 -20.85 38.91
C SER A 12 66.89 -21.25 38.58
N ALA A 13 65.96 -20.32 38.70
CA ALA A 13 64.60 -20.50 38.25
C ALA A 13 64.56 -20.33 36.73
N ALA A 14 64.35 -21.43 36.00
CA ALA A 14 64.03 -21.39 34.56
C ALA A 14 62.64 -20.80 34.38
N ILE A 15 62.57 -19.59 33.79
CA ILE A 15 61.31 -18.98 33.40
C ILE A 15 60.86 -19.68 32.10
N ALA A 16 59.87 -20.56 32.20
CA ALA A 16 59.16 -21.09 31.05
C ALA A 16 58.25 -20.00 30.47
N ILE A 17 58.60 -19.47 29.30
CA ILE A 17 57.74 -18.56 28.51
C ILE A 17 56.66 -19.47 27.89
N ALA A 18 55.46 -19.47 28.52
CA ALA A 18 54.29 -20.06 27.94
C ALA A 18 53.84 -19.13 26.78
N LEU A 19 54.06 -19.56 25.54
CA LEU A 19 53.43 -18.97 24.35
C LEU A 19 51.91 -19.07 24.51
N GLY A 20 51.26 -17.98 24.93
CA GLY A 20 49.83 -17.86 24.96
C GLY A 20 49.28 -17.98 23.55
N ALA A 21 48.68 -19.13 23.25
CA ALA A 21 47.82 -19.25 22.09
C ALA A 21 46.68 -18.21 22.26
N GLY A 22 46.78 -17.11 21.55
CA GLY A 22 45.71 -16.11 21.45
C GLY A 22 44.47 -16.79 20.89
N VAL A 23 43.51 -17.05 21.73
CA VAL A 23 42.13 -17.37 21.27
C VAL A 23 41.62 -16.12 20.56
N ALA A 24 41.71 -16.13 19.26
CA ALA A 24 41.03 -15.16 18.40
C ALA A 24 39.53 -15.35 18.63
N LEU A 25 38.92 -14.52 19.44
CA LEU A 25 37.47 -14.43 19.51
C LEU A 25 37.00 -14.07 18.06
N PRO A 26 36.01 -14.80 17.53
CA PRO A 26 35.44 -14.39 16.26
C PRO A 26 34.93 -12.98 16.48
N ALA A 27 35.54 -12.02 15.80
CA ALA A 27 34.97 -10.70 15.65
C ALA A 27 33.65 -10.87 14.94
N ASN A 28 32.57 -10.93 15.71
CA ASN A 28 31.20 -10.84 15.19
C ASN A 28 31.02 -9.38 14.71
N SER A 29 31.74 -9.04 13.65
CA SER A 29 31.51 -7.85 12.87
C SER A 29 30.30 -8.10 11.98
N GLU A 30 29.12 -8.34 12.58
CA GLU A 30 27.90 -7.84 12.00
C GLU A 30 28.01 -6.31 12.07
N ALA A 31 28.98 -5.82 11.30
CA ALA A 31 29.16 -4.42 11.04
C ALA A 31 27.78 -3.89 10.69
N HIS A 32 27.31 -2.94 11.44
CA HIS A 32 26.07 -2.20 11.32
C HIS A 32 25.93 -1.70 9.86
N ARG A 33 25.51 -2.63 8.98
CA ARG A 33 25.21 -2.28 7.59
C ARG A 33 24.02 -1.35 7.67
N PRO A 34 24.15 -0.10 7.20
CA PRO A 34 23.02 0.82 7.23
C PRO A 34 21.83 0.13 6.56
N ALA A 35 20.71 0.07 7.28
CA ALA A 35 19.51 -0.57 6.77
C ALA A 35 19.14 0.07 5.43
N ARG A 36 18.85 -0.76 4.43
CA ARG A 36 18.35 -0.23 3.16
C ARG A 36 17.08 0.56 3.43
N PRO A 37 16.80 1.64 2.70
CA PRO A 37 15.61 2.48 2.93
C PRO A 37 14.32 1.65 3.07
N GLN A 38 14.15 0.64 2.24
CA GLN A 38 13.00 -0.28 2.30
C GLN A 38 12.96 -1.11 3.60
N GLU A 39 14.11 -1.56 4.12
CA GLU A 39 14.18 -2.30 5.38
C GLU A 39 13.79 -1.41 6.57
N ALA A 40 14.17 -0.13 6.53
CA ALA A 40 13.78 0.85 7.53
C ALA A 40 12.26 1.08 7.53
N ILE A 41 11.67 1.30 6.36
CA ILE A 41 10.21 1.44 6.19
C ILE A 41 9.49 0.17 6.68
N CYS A 42 9.96 -1.01 6.28
CA CYS A 42 9.33 -2.26 6.68
C CYS A 42 9.33 -2.48 8.19
N ARG A 43 10.39 -2.09 8.91
CA ARG A 43 10.36 -2.15 10.39
C ARG A 43 9.27 -1.25 10.99
N ILE A 44 9.05 -0.07 10.42
CA ILE A 44 7.98 0.83 10.86
C ILE A 44 6.61 0.21 10.56
N VAL A 45 6.44 -0.37 9.38
CA VAL A 45 5.18 -1.05 8.98
C VAL A 45 4.86 -2.22 9.91
N ASP A 46 5.85 -3.08 10.22
CA ASP A 46 5.66 -4.22 11.12
C ASP A 46 5.21 -3.74 12.52
N ALA A 47 5.90 -2.73 13.08
CA ALA A 47 5.55 -2.14 14.38
C ALA A 47 4.18 -1.45 14.39
N ALA A 48 3.83 -0.71 13.34
CA ALA A 48 2.55 -0.03 13.23
C ALA A 48 1.38 -1.01 13.09
N ALA A 49 1.57 -2.08 12.31
CA ALA A 49 0.58 -3.15 12.16
C ALA A 49 0.32 -3.85 13.49
N GLU A 50 1.38 -4.24 14.21
CA GLU A 50 1.28 -4.87 15.53
C GLU A 50 0.54 -3.97 16.52
N SER A 51 0.95 -2.70 16.62
CA SER A 51 0.35 -1.73 17.55
C SER A 51 -1.14 -1.50 17.31
N ASN A 52 -1.61 -1.66 16.07
CA ASN A 52 -3.01 -1.47 15.68
C ASN A 52 -3.77 -2.77 15.42
N ARG A 53 -3.18 -3.94 15.74
CA ARG A 53 -3.78 -5.27 15.54
C ARG A 53 -4.21 -5.53 14.09
N LEU A 54 -3.46 -4.98 13.15
CA LEU A 54 -3.68 -5.22 11.73
C LEU A 54 -2.76 -6.34 11.24
N PRO A 55 -3.18 -7.16 10.27
CA PRO A 55 -2.28 -8.04 9.57
C PRO A 55 -1.19 -7.21 8.87
N THR A 56 0.08 -7.46 9.13
CA THR A 56 1.19 -6.73 8.52
C THR A 56 1.12 -6.76 7.00
N ALA A 57 0.76 -7.92 6.42
CA ALA A 57 0.61 -8.04 4.97
C ALA A 57 -0.48 -7.12 4.38
N PHE A 58 -1.55 -6.84 5.13
CA PHE A 58 -2.58 -5.90 4.73
C PHE A 58 -2.05 -4.47 4.69
N LEU A 59 -1.45 -3.99 5.79
CA LEU A 59 -0.88 -2.65 5.86
C LEU A 59 0.22 -2.45 4.80
N THR A 60 1.09 -3.45 4.61
CA THR A 60 2.13 -3.44 3.57
C THR A 60 1.55 -3.22 2.19
N ARG A 61 0.47 -3.94 1.83
CA ARG A 61 -0.16 -3.81 0.51
C ARG A 61 -0.88 -2.48 0.33
N VAL A 62 -1.51 -1.95 1.38
CA VAL A 62 -2.09 -0.61 1.37
C VAL A 62 -1.01 0.41 1.03
N LEU A 63 0.07 0.49 1.81
CA LEU A 63 1.14 1.46 1.60
C LEU A 63 1.87 1.28 0.26
N TRP A 64 1.96 0.03 -0.21
CA TRP A 64 2.48 -0.26 -1.55
C TRP A 64 1.58 0.29 -2.65
N GLN A 65 0.26 0.18 -2.52
CA GLN A 65 -0.69 0.74 -3.49
C GLN A 65 -0.72 2.26 -3.45
N GLU A 66 -0.53 2.87 -2.29
CA GLU A 66 -0.52 4.33 -2.15
C GLU A 66 0.70 4.97 -2.83
N SER A 67 1.89 4.48 -2.54
CA SER A 67 3.11 5.17 -2.98
C SER A 67 4.22 4.26 -3.49
N GLY A 68 4.11 2.92 -3.32
CA GLY A 68 5.24 2.00 -3.48
C GLY A 68 6.35 2.28 -2.47
N PHE A 69 6.00 2.71 -1.27
CA PHE A 69 6.90 3.13 -0.17
C PHE A 69 7.73 4.39 -0.45
N ARG A 70 7.34 5.20 -1.43
CA ARG A 70 7.97 6.50 -1.66
C ARG A 70 7.46 7.51 -0.63
N THR A 71 8.39 8.16 0.05
CA THR A 71 8.07 9.07 1.17
C THR A 71 7.90 10.53 0.74
N ASP A 72 8.40 10.87 -0.44
CA ASP A 72 8.52 12.25 -0.96
C ASP A 72 7.54 12.57 -2.08
N VAL A 73 6.56 11.71 -2.33
CA VAL A 73 5.62 11.87 -3.45
C VAL A 73 4.37 12.64 -3.06
N THR A 74 3.90 13.47 -4.01
CA THR A 74 2.59 14.11 -3.94
C THR A 74 1.79 13.75 -5.17
N SER A 75 0.56 13.31 -4.99
CA SER A 75 -0.34 13.01 -6.11
C SER A 75 -0.88 14.31 -6.75
N PRO A 76 -1.39 14.26 -7.99
CA PRO A 76 -2.03 15.42 -8.61
C PRO A 76 -3.22 15.98 -7.81
N ALA A 77 -3.85 15.17 -6.96
CA ALA A 77 -4.92 15.58 -6.07
C ALA A 77 -4.42 16.16 -4.73
N GLY A 78 -3.11 16.18 -4.49
CA GLY A 78 -2.49 16.70 -3.28
C GLY A 78 -2.32 15.67 -2.15
N ALA A 79 -2.55 14.39 -2.39
CA ALA A 79 -2.25 13.35 -1.41
C ALA A 79 -0.73 13.22 -1.24
N ALA A 80 -0.24 13.10 0.00
CA ALA A 80 1.17 13.30 0.35
C ALA A 80 1.80 12.09 1.07
N GLY A 81 3.07 11.83 0.75
CA GLY A 81 3.95 10.91 1.45
C GLY A 81 3.63 9.44 1.23
N VAL A 82 4.23 8.59 2.08
CA VAL A 82 4.17 7.13 1.97
C VAL A 82 2.75 6.57 2.05
N ALA A 83 1.87 7.20 2.81
CA ALA A 83 0.49 6.78 3.07
C ALA A 83 -0.56 7.59 2.29
N GLN A 84 -0.12 8.53 1.46
CA GLN A 84 -0.97 9.37 0.60
C GLN A 84 -2.13 10.04 1.35
N PHE A 85 -1.82 10.65 2.48
CA PHE A 85 -2.82 11.43 3.19
C PHE A 85 -3.19 12.70 2.42
N MET A 86 -4.50 12.91 2.22
CA MET A 86 -5.00 14.22 1.79
C MET A 86 -4.74 15.27 2.89
N PRO A 87 -4.40 16.52 2.52
CA PRO A 87 -4.05 17.58 3.49
C PRO A 87 -5.09 17.77 4.59
N GLU A 88 -6.38 17.76 4.23
CA GLU A 88 -7.47 17.89 5.19
C GLU A 88 -7.52 16.69 6.15
N THR A 89 -7.27 15.48 5.65
CA THR A 89 -7.25 14.27 6.48
C THR A 89 -6.05 14.29 7.41
N ALA A 90 -4.86 14.65 6.92
CA ALA A 90 -3.66 14.80 7.74
C ALA A 90 -3.88 15.80 8.88
N ALA A 91 -4.42 16.97 8.58
CA ALA A 91 -4.74 18.01 9.58
C ALA A 91 -5.74 17.53 10.63
N LYS A 92 -6.85 16.90 10.24
CA LYS A 92 -7.87 16.35 11.15
C LYS A 92 -7.31 15.26 12.07
N ARG A 93 -6.27 14.56 11.62
CA ARG A 93 -5.64 13.48 12.38
C ARG A 93 -4.40 13.95 13.17
N GLY A 94 -4.08 15.23 13.12
CA GLY A 94 -2.93 15.80 13.84
C GLY A 94 -1.59 15.36 13.27
N LEU A 95 -1.55 14.90 12.00
CA LEU A 95 -0.32 14.54 11.31
C LEU A 95 0.37 15.81 10.80
N ALA A 96 1.39 16.26 11.52
CA ALA A 96 2.07 17.52 11.25
C ALA A 96 2.84 17.49 9.92
N ASP A 97 3.48 16.36 9.61
CA ASP A 97 4.22 16.15 8.36
C ASP A 97 3.85 14.79 7.75
N PRO A 98 3.07 14.75 6.66
CA PRO A 98 2.71 13.51 5.97
C PRO A 98 3.88 12.88 5.20
N TYR A 99 5.00 13.59 5.02
CA TYR A 99 6.20 13.07 4.38
C TYR A 99 7.14 12.35 5.36
N ASP A 100 6.99 12.57 6.68
CA ASP A 100 7.67 11.76 7.68
C ASP A 100 7.05 10.36 7.72
N PRO A 101 7.79 9.31 7.27
CA PRO A 101 7.23 7.97 7.16
C PRO A 101 6.84 7.36 8.51
N GLY A 102 7.51 7.73 9.60
CA GLY A 102 7.21 7.20 10.92
C GLY A 102 5.78 7.51 11.35
N PRO A 103 5.46 8.77 11.66
CA PRO A 103 4.10 9.19 12.03
C PRO A 103 3.06 8.84 10.97
N ALA A 104 3.37 8.99 9.67
CA ALA A 104 2.42 8.74 8.59
C ALA A 104 1.98 7.26 8.53
N ILE A 105 2.91 6.31 8.69
CA ILE A 105 2.60 4.87 8.67
C ILE A 105 1.78 4.47 9.91
N PHE A 106 2.15 4.94 11.10
CA PHE A 106 1.38 4.69 12.32
C PHE A 106 -0.02 5.25 12.23
N GLU A 107 -0.17 6.45 11.67
CA GLU A 107 -1.47 7.08 11.50
C GLU A 107 -2.33 6.38 10.45
N ALA A 108 -1.73 5.89 9.36
CA ALA A 108 -2.42 5.07 8.38
C ALA A 108 -2.92 3.75 8.98
N ALA A 109 -2.10 3.09 9.80
CA ALA A 109 -2.50 1.88 10.49
C ALA A 109 -3.67 2.15 11.46
N ARG A 110 -3.61 3.24 12.23
CA ARG A 110 -4.69 3.64 13.14
C ARG A 110 -5.99 3.92 12.39
N LEU A 111 -5.92 4.69 11.30
CA LEU A 111 -7.09 4.97 10.45
C LEU A 111 -7.70 3.69 9.87
N LEU A 112 -6.87 2.77 9.37
CA LEU A 112 -7.34 1.50 8.83
C LEU A 112 -8.00 0.61 9.87
N ALA A 113 -7.48 0.58 11.11
CA ALA A 113 -8.11 -0.13 12.22
C ALA A 113 -9.49 0.48 12.58
N GLU A 114 -9.58 1.81 12.71
CA GLU A 114 -10.83 2.53 12.94
C GLU A 114 -11.86 2.26 11.81
N LEU A 115 -11.41 2.21 10.56
CA LEU A 115 -12.27 1.90 9.43
C LEU A 115 -12.71 0.42 9.43
N ALA A 116 -11.84 -0.50 9.84
CA ALA A 116 -12.18 -1.91 9.97
C ALA A 116 -13.23 -2.13 11.08
N ASP A 117 -13.08 -1.47 12.21
CA ASP A 117 -14.06 -1.49 13.30
C ASP A 117 -15.40 -0.89 12.86
N ARG A 118 -15.36 0.24 12.13
CA ARG A 118 -16.57 0.92 11.65
C ARG A 118 -17.34 0.12 10.61
N PHE A 119 -16.65 -0.51 9.67
CA PHE A 119 -17.29 -1.18 8.53
C PHE A 119 -17.29 -2.72 8.64
N GLY A 120 -16.70 -3.25 9.70
CA GLY A 120 -16.79 -4.67 10.08
C GLY A 120 -15.76 -5.59 9.41
N ASN A 121 -14.94 -5.11 8.46
CA ASN A 121 -13.87 -5.94 7.88
C ASN A 121 -12.80 -5.12 7.14
N LEU A 122 -11.65 -5.77 6.86
CA LEU A 122 -10.50 -5.15 6.22
C LEU A 122 -10.73 -4.74 4.75
N GLY A 123 -11.58 -5.45 4.03
CA GLY A 123 -11.88 -5.11 2.63
C GLY A 123 -12.66 -3.81 2.52
N LEU A 124 -13.64 -3.61 3.38
CA LEU A 124 -14.39 -2.36 3.47
C LEU A 124 -13.53 -1.23 4.06
N ALA A 125 -12.62 -1.54 4.99
CA ALA A 125 -11.64 -0.57 5.47
C ALA A 125 -10.73 -0.06 4.33
N ALA A 126 -10.21 -0.95 3.49
CA ALA A 126 -9.42 -0.59 2.32
C ALA A 126 -10.22 0.27 1.33
N ALA A 127 -11.49 -0.09 1.07
CA ALA A 127 -12.38 0.71 0.23
C ALA A 127 -12.60 2.12 0.82
N ALA A 128 -12.85 2.21 2.13
CA ALA A 128 -13.06 3.50 2.82
C ALA A 128 -11.80 4.36 2.84
N TYR A 129 -10.63 3.76 2.99
CA TYR A 129 -9.35 4.45 2.94
C TYR A 129 -9.13 5.13 1.58
N ASN A 130 -9.37 4.39 0.49
CA ASN A 130 -9.16 4.87 -0.87
C ASN A 130 -10.24 5.87 -1.32
N THR A 131 -11.54 5.60 -1.13
CA THR A 131 -12.61 6.42 -1.68
C THR A 131 -13.28 7.37 -0.68
N GLY A 132 -12.90 7.27 0.60
CA GLY A 132 -13.52 7.98 1.71
C GLY A 132 -14.74 7.23 2.29
N ALA A 133 -14.86 7.29 3.62
CA ALA A 133 -15.92 6.62 4.39
C ALA A 133 -17.34 7.01 3.96
N GLY A 134 -17.56 8.28 3.57
CA GLY A 134 -18.87 8.76 3.13
C GLY A 134 -19.33 8.13 1.82
N ARG A 135 -18.45 7.98 0.83
CA ARG A 135 -18.79 7.32 -0.44
C ARG A 135 -19.00 5.83 -0.23
N LEU A 136 -18.17 5.18 0.58
CA LEU A 136 -18.37 3.77 0.93
C LEU A 136 -19.73 3.55 1.59
N SER A 137 -20.13 4.40 2.55
CA SER A 137 -21.45 4.29 3.19
C SER A 137 -22.60 4.38 2.19
N LYS A 138 -22.54 5.31 1.24
CA LYS A 138 -23.55 5.43 0.17
C LYS A 138 -23.59 4.18 -0.73
N TRP A 139 -22.44 3.61 -1.05
CA TRP A 139 -22.38 2.37 -1.83
C TRP A 139 -22.97 1.18 -1.07
N LEU A 140 -22.71 1.06 0.23
CA LEU A 140 -23.31 0.01 1.06
C LEU A 140 -24.84 0.11 1.13
N LEU A 141 -25.38 1.34 1.09
CA LEU A 141 -26.81 1.62 1.02
C LEU A 141 -27.39 1.51 -0.39
N ALA A 142 -26.60 1.13 -1.38
CA ALA A 142 -26.97 1.07 -2.80
C ALA A 142 -27.39 2.43 -3.43
N GLU A 143 -26.98 3.54 -2.81
CA GLU A 143 -27.25 4.90 -3.32
C GLU A 143 -26.29 5.34 -4.41
N THR A 144 -25.14 4.68 -4.53
CA THR A 144 -24.11 4.97 -5.57
C THR A 144 -23.35 3.71 -5.94
N THR A 145 -22.55 3.79 -7.02
CA THR A 145 -21.60 2.76 -7.42
C THR A 145 -20.23 3.02 -6.80
N LEU A 146 -19.50 1.96 -6.48
CA LEU A 146 -18.10 2.08 -6.07
C LEU A 146 -17.24 2.36 -7.31
N PRO A 147 -16.36 3.40 -7.29
CA PRO A 147 -15.46 3.68 -8.42
C PRO A 147 -14.64 2.44 -8.81
N ILE A 148 -14.41 2.25 -10.11
CA ILE A 148 -13.62 1.13 -10.61
C ILE A 148 -12.20 1.12 -10.03
N GLU A 149 -11.62 2.30 -9.82
CA GLU A 149 -10.33 2.48 -9.14
C GLU A 149 -10.35 1.87 -7.74
N THR A 150 -11.38 2.17 -6.95
CA THR A 150 -11.54 1.61 -5.60
C THR A 150 -11.77 0.10 -5.63
N GLN A 151 -12.54 -0.42 -6.60
CA GLN A 151 -12.74 -1.86 -6.77
C GLN A 151 -11.42 -2.58 -7.05
N LEU A 152 -10.59 -2.03 -7.95
CA LEU A 152 -9.27 -2.55 -8.27
C LEU A 152 -8.30 -2.43 -7.10
N TYR A 153 -8.36 -1.33 -6.36
CA TYR A 153 -7.59 -1.12 -5.14
C TYR A 153 -7.89 -2.19 -4.09
N VAL A 154 -9.16 -2.43 -3.78
CA VAL A 154 -9.56 -3.47 -2.83
C VAL A 154 -9.07 -4.85 -3.28
N LEU A 155 -9.21 -5.18 -4.56
CA LEU A 155 -8.72 -6.43 -5.12
C LEU A 155 -7.19 -6.56 -4.98
N ALA A 156 -6.43 -5.51 -5.25
CA ALA A 156 -4.97 -5.50 -5.15
C ALA A 156 -4.49 -5.66 -3.69
N VAL A 157 -5.16 -5.00 -2.75
CA VAL A 157 -4.80 -5.04 -1.33
C VAL A 157 -5.21 -6.36 -0.68
N THR A 158 -6.41 -6.89 -1.01
CA THR A 158 -7.01 -8.01 -0.28
C THR A 158 -7.06 -9.33 -1.06
N GLY A 159 -6.81 -9.29 -2.37
CA GLY A 159 -6.98 -10.45 -3.24
C GLY A 159 -8.44 -10.85 -3.51
N ARG A 160 -9.42 -10.06 -3.03
CA ARG A 160 -10.87 -10.30 -3.20
C ARG A 160 -11.56 -9.04 -3.71
N ARG A 161 -12.65 -9.22 -4.47
CA ARG A 161 -13.43 -8.09 -4.98
C ARG A 161 -14.19 -7.38 -3.87
N ALA A 162 -14.43 -6.09 -4.04
CA ALA A 162 -15.12 -5.26 -3.03
C ALA A 162 -16.52 -5.79 -2.68
N GLU A 163 -17.25 -6.32 -3.68
CA GLU A 163 -18.60 -6.89 -3.50
C GLU A 163 -18.61 -8.08 -2.56
N GLU A 164 -17.56 -8.90 -2.57
CA GLU A 164 -17.45 -10.06 -1.69
C GLU A 164 -17.32 -9.68 -0.22
N TRP A 165 -16.78 -8.48 0.06
CA TRP A 165 -16.64 -7.95 1.39
C TRP A 165 -17.94 -7.37 1.97
N ARG A 166 -18.92 -7.00 1.14
CA ARG A 166 -20.25 -6.54 1.61
C ARG A 166 -21.01 -7.60 2.40
N VAL A 167 -20.83 -8.85 2.05
CA VAL A 167 -21.55 -10.01 2.63
C VAL A 167 -20.67 -10.82 3.57
N SER A 168 -19.40 -10.48 3.71
CA SER A 168 -18.44 -11.21 4.53
C SER A 168 -18.41 -10.70 5.95
N THR A 169 -18.63 -11.59 6.91
CA THR A 169 -18.38 -11.35 8.35
C THR A 169 -16.93 -11.68 8.74
N ALA A 170 -16.13 -12.23 7.84
CA ALA A 170 -14.75 -12.61 8.11
C ALA A 170 -13.81 -11.39 8.02
N ASN A 171 -13.02 -11.15 9.07
CA ASN A 171 -12.10 -10.01 9.12
C ASN A 171 -10.92 -10.11 8.15
N ALA A 172 -10.50 -11.29 7.73
CA ALA A 172 -9.47 -11.44 6.70
C ALA A 172 -9.54 -12.81 6.00
N PRO A 173 -9.25 -12.90 4.71
CA PRO A 173 -8.87 -14.16 4.07
C PRO A 173 -7.48 -14.58 4.56
N ALA A 174 -7.23 -15.87 4.67
CA ALA A 174 -5.96 -16.44 5.11
C ALA A 174 -4.72 -15.97 4.31
N SER A 175 -4.92 -15.43 3.10
CA SER A 175 -3.86 -14.85 2.25
C SER A 175 -3.36 -13.48 2.71
N VAL A 176 -4.14 -12.75 3.53
CA VAL A 176 -3.77 -11.42 4.05
C VAL A 176 -3.05 -11.53 5.40
N GLU A 177 -3.16 -12.68 6.07
CA GLU A 177 -2.70 -12.86 7.45
C GLU A 177 -1.21 -13.20 7.58
N ARG A 178 -0.50 -13.56 6.51
CA ARG A 178 0.86 -14.12 6.62
C ARG A 178 1.91 -13.26 5.94
N GLY A 179 2.97 -12.99 6.70
CA GLY A 179 4.22 -12.40 6.24
C GLY A 179 4.53 -11.07 6.90
N ASN A 180 5.82 -10.85 7.17
CA ASN A 180 6.32 -9.53 7.51
C ASN A 180 6.39 -8.65 6.25
N CYS A 181 6.58 -7.36 6.43
CA CYS A 181 6.61 -6.39 5.33
C CYS A 181 7.64 -6.75 4.24
N LEU A 182 8.84 -7.19 4.60
CA LEU A 182 9.89 -7.52 3.62
C LEU A 182 9.48 -8.69 2.71
N ASN A 183 8.89 -9.75 3.26
CA ASN A 183 8.45 -10.90 2.49
C ASN A 183 7.31 -10.52 1.52
N VAL A 184 6.33 -9.76 2.00
CA VAL A 184 5.22 -9.27 1.19
C VAL A 184 5.73 -8.38 0.06
N THR A 185 6.65 -7.46 0.35
CA THR A 185 7.22 -6.56 -0.66
C THR A 185 8.04 -7.33 -1.68
N ALA A 186 8.82 -8.33 -1.26
CA ALA A 186 9.56 -9.19 -2.17
C ALA A 186 8.63 -9.92 -3.15
N ASP A 187 7.45 -10.34 -2.68
CA ASP A 187 6.43 -10.96 -3.54
C ASP A 187 5.78 -9.96 -4.49
N LEU A 188 5.50 -8.74 -4.02
CA LEU A 188 4.91 -7.67 -4.85
C LEU A 188 5.84 -7.17 -5.97
N THR A 189 7.15 -7.29 -5.78
CA THR A 189 8.15 -6.87 -6.78
C THR A 189 8.46 -7.94 -7.81
N LYS A 190 8.07 -9.21 -7.59
CA LYS A 190 8.29 -10.28 -8.56
C LYS A 190 7.42 -10.07 -9.81
N PRO A 191 7.97 -10.20 -11.03
CA PRO A 191 7.20 -10.05 -12.27
C PRO A 191 5.96 -10.97 -12.35
N VAL A 192 6.03 -12.15 -11.74
CA VAL A 192 4.96 -13.16 -11.72
C VAL A 192 3.85 -12.81 -10.70
N ALA A 193 4.16 -12.04 -9.65
CA ALA A 193 3.17 -11.65 -8.64
C ALA A 193 2.15 -10.65 -9.19
N ARG A 194 2.55 -9.78 -10.12
CA ARG A 194 1.61 -8.92 -10.86
C ARG A 194 0.59 -9.73 -11.66
N ALA A 195 0.99 -10.89 -12.20
CA ALA A 195 0.09 -11.77 -12.94
C ALA A 195 -0.82 -12.63 -12.05
N ARG A 196 -0.44 -12.90 -10.78
CA ARG A 196 -1.23 -13.72 -9.85
C ARG A 196 -2.24 -12.91 -9.02
N LEU A 197 -2.00 -11.62 -8.81
CA LEU A 197 -2.98 -10.72 -8.18
C LEU A 197 -4.06 -10.27 -9.16
N MET A 198 -3.81 -10.42 -10.45
CA MET A 198 -4.86 -10.37 -11.45
C MET A 198 -5.36 -11.82 -11.65
N PRO A 199 -6.65 -12.10 -11.42
CA PRO A 199 -7.19 -13.40 -11.83
C PRO A 199 -6.74 -13.60 -13.27
N ALA A 200 -6.29 -14.83 -13.61
CA ALA A 200 -5.93 -15.18 -14.96
C ALA A 200 -7.16 -14.94 -15.86
N ALA A 201 -7.36 -13.69 -16.23
CA ALA A 201 -8.31 -13.35 -17.27
C ALA A 201 -7.67 -13.84 -18.56
N PRO A 202 -8.30 -14.78 -19.25
CA PRO A 202 -7.78 -15.22 -20.53
C PRO A 202 -7.62 -13.98 -21.39
N VAL A 203 -6.54 -13.88 -22.14
CA VAL A 203 -6.23 -13.07 -23.34
C VAL A 203 -7.07 -11.78 -23.63
N ARG A 204 -8.20 -11.61 -22.94
CA ARG A 204 -9.12 -10.45 -23.06
C ARG A 204 -8.61 -9.14 -22.42
N MET A 205 -7.57 -9.18 -21.56
CA MET A 205 -7.09 -7.96 -20.93
C MET A 205 -6.24 -7.07 -21.85
N ALA A 206 -5.52 -7.65 -22.80
CA ALA A 206 -4.87 -6.83 -23.84
C ALA A 206 -5.91 -6.11 -24.71
N ALA A 207 -7.02 -6.77 -25.04
CA ALA A 207 -8.13 -6.18 -25.78
C ALA A 207 -8.90 -5.11 -24.94
N TRP A 208 -8.87 -5.20 -23.61
CA TRP A 208 -9.47 -4.23 -22.72
C TRP A 208 -8.61 -2.98 -22.54
N GLN A 209 -7.31 -3.13 -22.35
CA GLN A 209 -6.36 -2.00 -22.34
C GLN A 209 -6.36 -1.26 -23.66
N ILE A 210 -6.35 -1.96 -24.79
CA ILE A 210 -6.47 -1.36 -26.13
C ILE A 210 -7.80 -0.61 -26.27
N ARG A 211 -8.92 -1.17 -25.77
CA ARG A 211 -10.22 -0.49 -25.78
C ARG A 211 -10.28 0.70 -24.82
N LEU A 212 -9.60 0.65 -23.69
CA LEU A 212 -9.53 1.78 -22.76
C LEU A 212 -8.69 2.90 -23.35
N ASP A 213 -7.54 2.58 -23.94
CA ASP A 213 -6.69 3.55 -24.61
C ASP A 213 -7.37 4.16 -25.84
N GLU A 214 -8.10 3.36 -26.62
CA GLU A 214 -8.95 3.84 -27.72
C GLU A 214 -10.11 4.68 -27.21
N PHE A 215 -10.75 4.28 -26.10
CA PHE A 215 -11.84 5.04 -25.47
C PHE A 215 -11.33 6.38 -24.90
N LEU A 216 -10.19 6.38 -24.21
CA LEU A 216 -9.56 7.61 -23.69
C LEU A 216 -9.06 8.51 -24.82
N ALA A 217 -8.43 7.94 -25.86
CA ALA A 217 -8.02 8.69 -27.05
C ALA A 217 -9.21 9.26 -27.84
N ARG A 218 -10.35 8.57 -27.83
CA ARG A 218 -11.60 9.03 -28.41
C ARG A 218 -12.26 10.12 -27.55
N ALA A 219 -12.25 9.97 -26.22
CA ALA A 219 -12.76 10.97 -25.28
C ALA A 219 -11.92 12.27 -25.33
N VAL A 220 -10.60 12.17 -25.46
CA VAL A 220 -9.71 13.33 -25.65
C VAL A 220 -9.97 14.01 -26.99
N ARG A 221 -10.14 13.25 -28.08
CA ARG A 221 -10.49 13.81 -29.40
C ARG A 221 -11.86 14.49 -29.41
N LEU A 222 -12.85 13.93 -28.71
CA LEU A 222 -14.18 14.54 -28.57
C LEU A 222 -14.13 15.84 -27.75
N LYS A 223 -13.25 15.90 -26.74
CA LYS A 223 -13.03 17.12 -25.94
C LYS A 223 -12.36 18.26 -26.73
N GLN A 224 -11.56 17.89 -27.75
CA GLN A 224 -10.91 18.87 -28.66
C GLN A 224 -11.81 19.34 -29.79
N GLN A 225 -12.89 18.61 -30.12
CA GLN A 225 -13.72 18.91 -31.29
C GLN A 225 -14.90 19.86 -31.05
N ARG A 226 -15.41 20.05 -29.85
CA ARG A 226 -16.32 21.16 -29.41
C ARG A 226 -16.65 21.00 -27.89
N PRO A 227 -16.60 22.06 -27.11
CA PRO A 227 -17.11 21.98 -25.73
C PRO A 227 -18.65 21.97 -25.79
N GLY A 228 -19.27 20.91 -25.30
CA GLY A 228 -20.66 20.93 -24.90
C GLY A 228 -21.65 19.99 -25.55
N THR A 229 -21.28 19.14 -26.53
CA THR A 229 -22.27 18.25 -27.16
C THR A 229 -22.03 16.79 -26.79
N VAL A 230 -23.01 16.11 -26.20
CA VAL A 230 -22.98 14.65 -25.88
C VAL A 230 -23.59 13.91 -27.08
N PRO A 231 -22.83 13.08 -27.82
CA PRO A 231 -23.38 12.28 -28.91
C PRO A 231 -24.13 11.05 -28.39
N ILE A 232 -25.37 10.84 -28.78
CA ILE A 232 -26.20 9.67 -28.50
C ILE A 232 -26.62 9.05 -29.83
N SER A 233 -26.51 7.68 -29.94
CA SER A 233 -26.86 6.94 -31.15
C SER A 233 -28.38 6.80 -31.30
N SER A 234 -28.92 7.05 -32.50
CA SER A 234 -30.36 7.11 -32.85
C SER A 234 -31.09 5.77 -32.90
N ARG A 235 -30.41 4.64 -32.71
CA ARG A 235 -31.02 3.30 -32.79
C ARG A 235 -32.02 2.94 -31.68
N ASN A 236 -32.30 3.84 -30.77
CA ASN A 236 -33.21 3.57 -29.67
C ASN A 236 -34.12 4.81 -29.43
N ARG A 237 -35.43 4.64 -29.49
CA ARG A 237 -36.40 5.69 -29.11
C ARG A 237 -36.16 6.30 -27.73
N SER A 238 -35.46 5.56 -26.88
CA SER A 238 -34.94 6.05 -25.58
C SER A 238 -33.87 7.15 -25.71
N ALA A 239 -33.17 7.23 -26.84
CA ALA A 239 -32.08 8.19 -27.03
C ALA A 239 -32.62 9.61 -27.28
N GLU A 240 -33.73 9.73 -28.01
CA GLU A 240 -34.39 11.03 -28.23
C GLU A 240 -35.01 11.57 -26.93
N ALA A 241 -35.71 10.70 -26.18
CA ALA A 241 -36.29 11.05 -24.90
C ALA A 241 -35.21 11.44 -23.83
N LEU A 242 -34.04 10.84 -23.93
CA LEU A 242 -32.89 11.19 -23.05
C LEU A 242 -32.30 12.53 -23.48
N CYS A 243 -32.17 12.79 -24.78
CA CYS A 243 -31.69 14.05 -25.31
C CYS A 243 -32.63 15.21 -24.95
N ASP A 244 -33.94 15.02 -25.00
CA ASP A 244 -34.94 16.03 -24.59
C ASP A 244 -34.84 16.35 -23.08
N ARG A 245 -34.60 15.37 -22.24
CA ARG A 245 -34.35 15.60 -20.82
C ARG A 245 -33.07 16.38 -20.57
N ILE A 246 -31.99 16.06 -21.31
CA ILE A 246 -30.71 16.79 -21.22
C ILE A 246 -30.88 18.26 -21.67
N ARG A 247 -31.64 18.50 -22.74
CA ARG A 247 -31.97 19.87 -23.21
C ARG A 247 -32.82 20.63 -22.19
N ALA A 248 -33.78 19.97 -21.56
CA ALA A 248 -34.60 20.57 -20.52
C ALA A 248 -33.80 20.97 -19.26
N MET A 249 -32.63 20.37 -19.06
CA MET A 249 -31.66 20.73 -18.01
C MET A 249 -30.64 21.78 -18.46
N GLY A 250 -30.81 22.37 -19.67
CA GLY A 250 -29.93 23.42 -20.19
C GLY A 250 -28.61 22.94 -20.81
N ALA A 251 -28.44 21.62 -21.00
CA ALA A 251 -27.23 21.08 -21.63
C ALA A 251 -27.43 20.77 -23.12
N PRO A 252 -26.48 21.06 -24.01
CA PRO A 252 -26.60 20.76 -25.45
C PRO A 252 -26.49 19.23 -25.68
N CYS A 253 -27.50 18.68 -26.42
CA CYS A 253 -27.53 17.26 -26.81
C CYS A 253 -27.82 17.15 -28.32
N ALA A 254 -27.07 16.28 -29.01
CA ALA A 254 -27.28 15.95 -30.41
C ALA A 254 -27.39 14.44 -30.61
N VAL A 255 -28.40 13.98 -31.34
CA VAL A 255 -28.60 12.60 -31.77
C VAL A 255 -27.98 12.44 -33.16
N TYR A 256 -27.11 11.46 -33.34
CA TYR A 256 -26.50 11.15 -34.64
C TYR A 256 -27.10 9.87 -35.22
N ASP A 257 -27.63 9.99 -36.43
CA ASP A 257 -27.94 8.83 -37.27
C ASP A 257 -26.66 8.24 -37.87
N ARG A 258 -26.51 6.96 -37.72
CA ARG A 258 -25.52 6.15 -38.44
C ARG A 258 -26.22 5.15 -39.31
#